data_003fb971894813c0966ed16195790474
#
_entry.id   003fb971894813c0966ed16195790474
#
_cell.length_a   1.000
_cell.length_b   1.000
_cell.length_c   1.000
_cell.angle_alpha   90.00
_cell.angle_beta   90.00
_cell.angle_gamma   90.00
#
_symmetry.space_group_name_H-M   'P 1'
#
loop_
_entity.id
_entity.type
_entity.pdbx_description
1 polymer ?
#
loop_
_entity_poly.entity_id
_entity_poly.type
_entity_poly.pdbx_seq_one_letter_code
_entity_poly.pdbx_strand_id
1 'polypeptide(L)'
;MAENNYKWYVLRAISGKENKVKEYIEGALVTSTLFKEYVSQVLIPTEKVVALRGNKRVIKERNMLPGYVLVECNLTDECYPLLRNIPNVLGFLSDGKSSIKPKPVPQSEVNRLVGEVDEAAIEAVLDETYLVGEHVKVTDGPFNGFEGVINEVAADKRKLKVVVTIFDRQTPLELGYDQVAKE
;
A
#
# COMPACT_ATOMS: atom_id res chain seq x y z
N MET A 1 34.04 13.86 -13.78
CA MET A 1 32.87 12.97 -13.83
C MET A 1 32.39 12.78 -12.40
N ALA A 2 31.22 13.30 -12.09
CA ALA A 2 30.61 13.00 -10.81
C ALA A 2 30.23 11.51 -10.80
N GLU A 3 30.83 10.75 -9.91
CA GLU A 3 30.36 9.39 -9.68
C GLU A 3 28.89 9.47 -9.28
N ASN A 4 28.04 8.79 -10.03
CA ASN A 4 26.62 8.70 -9.72
C ASN A 4 26.46 7.90 -8.43
N ASN A 5 26.63 8.55 -7.32
CA ASN A 5 26.52 7.94 -6.00
C ASN A 5 25.10 8.14 -5.45
N TYR A 6 24.10 7.90 -6.28
CA TYR A 6 22.71 7.95 -5.88
C TYR A 6 22.38 6.79 -4.95
N LYS A 7 21.80 7.13 -3.80
CA LYS A 7 21.37 6.17 -2.80
C LYS A 7 19.97 6.54 -2.32
N TRP A 8 19.26 5.55 -1.83
CA TRP A 8 17.93 5.74 -1.28
C TRP A 8 18.01 6.20 0.17
N TYR A 9 17.22 7.21 0.50
CA TYR A 9 17.07 7.74 1.85
C TYR A 9 15.59 7.86 2.18
N VAL A 10 15.27 7.87 3.47
CA VAL A 10 13.90 8.02 3.94
C VAL A 10 13.72 9.43 4.50
N LEU A 11 12.75 10.14 3.94
CA LEU A 11 12.28 11.42 4.45
C LEU A 11 11.08 11.22 5.36
N ARG A 12 11.06 11.90 6.47
CA ARG A 12 9.88 11.97 7.33
C ARG A 12 9.01 13.13 6.88
N ALA A 13 7.77 12.84 6.59
CA ALA A 13 6.78 13.82 6.18
C ALA A 13 5.62 13.87 7.18
N ILE A 14 4.84 14.93 7.13
CA ILE A 14 3.59 15.00 7.89
C ILE A 14 2.63 13.94 7.37
N SER A 15 2.08 13.15 8.28
CA SER A 15 1.15 12.07 7.94
C SER A 15 -0.05 12.61 7.15
N GLY A 16 -0.33 11.98 6.00
CA GLY A 16 -1.35 12.43 5.06
C GLY A 16 -0.88 13.49 4.05
N LYS A 17 0.36 13.95 4.15
CA LYS A 17 0.96 14.94 3.23
C LYS A 17 2.05 14.37 2.32
N GLU A 18 2.24 13.08 2.33
CA GLU A 18 3.28 12.39 1.56
C GLU A 18 3.16 12.67 0.06
N ASN A 19 1.95 12.65 -0.47
CA ASN A 19 1.70 12.96 -1.88
C ASN A 19 2.11 14.39 -2.24
N LYS A 20 1.88 15.35 -1.36
CA LYS A 20 2.28 16.74 -1.57
C LYS A 20 3.80 16.89 -1.59
N VAL A 21 4.51 16.14 -0.76
CA VAL A 21 5.97 16.10 -0.78
C VAL A 21 6.47 15.52 -2.10
N LYS A 22 5.89 14.43 -2.55
CA LYS A 22 6.21 13.80 -3.83
C LYS A 22 5.97 14.76 -5.00
N GLU A 23 4.81 15.38 -5.07
CA GLU A 23 4.46 16.36 -6.10
C GLU A 23 5.43 17.55 -6.12
N TYR A 24 5.82 18.02 -4.94
CA TYR A 24 6.80 19.11 -4.83
C TYR A 24 8.16 18.70 -5.41
N ILE A 25 8.66 17.53 -5.05
CA ILE A 25 9.96 17.03 -5.54
C ILE A 25 9.90 16.79 -7.06
N GLU A 26 8.85 16.16 -7.56
CA GLU A 26 8.66 15.93 -9.00
C GLU A 26 8.59 17.26 -9.78
N GLY A 27 7.86 18.24 -9.25
CA GLY A 27 7.82 19.58 -9.83
C GLY A 27 9.18 20.26 -9.79
N ALA A 28 9.92 20.15 -8.70
CA ALA A 28 11.26 20.70 -8.58
C ALA A 28 12.26 20.03 -9.53
N LEU A 29 12.12 18.72 -9.77
CA LEU A 29 12.95 18.00 -10.74
C LEU A 29 12.75 18.51 -12.18
N VAL A 30 11.58 19.03 -12.50
CA VAL A 30 11.29 19.62 -13.82
C VAL A 30 11.82 21.04 -13.91
N THR A 31 11.67 21.85 -12.86
CA THR A 31 11.91 23.28 -12.89
C THR A 31 13.30 23.72 -12.38
N SER A 32 13.88 22.95 -11.47
CA SER A 32 15.14 23.28 -10.83
C SER A 32 16.29 22.38 -11.30
N THR A 33 17.34 22.99 -11.85
CA THR A 33 18.56 22.27 -12.23
C THR A 33 19.29 21.70 -11.03
N LEU A 34 19.23 22.35 -9.86
CA LEU A 34 19.84 21.86 -8.62
C LEU A 34 19.21 20.55 -8.16
N PHE A 35 17.89 20.47 -8.20
CA PHE A 35 17.21 19.21 -7.86
C PHE A 35 17.55 18.08 -8.83
N LYS A 36 17.64 18.36 -10.12
CA LYS A 36 18.05 17.37 -11.13
C LYS A 36 19.46 16.85 -10.91
N GLU A 37 20.35 17.69 -10.41
CA GLU A 37 21.73 17.32 -10.16
C GLU A 37 21.87 16.37 -8.96
N TYR A 38 21.08 16.59 -7.91
CA TYR A 38 21.22 15.84 -6.65
C TYR A 38 20.16 14.77 -6.46
N VAL A 39 18.98 14.91 -7.02
CA VAL A 39 17.83 14.00 -6.83
C VAL A 39 17.51 13.30 -8.14
N SER A 40 17.42 11.98 -8.09
CA SER A 40 17.05 11.14 -9.24
C SER A 40 15.55 10.89 -9.29
N GLN A 41 14.98 10.42 -8.20
CA GLN A 41 13.56 10.08 -8.13
C GLN A 41 13.04 10.05 -6.69
N VAL A 42 11.72 10.08 -6.58
CA VAL A 42 11.01 10.00 -5.31
C VAL A 42 9.90 8.96 -5.40
N LEU A 43 9.75 8.18 -4.35
CA LEU A 43 8.72 7.15 -4.25
C LEU A 43 8.04 7.20 -2.89
N ILE A 44 6.75 6.89 -2.88
CA ILE A 44 6.01 6.64 -1.65
C ILE A 44 5.81 5.13 -1.53
N PRO A 45 6.19 4.51 -0.39
CA PRO A 45 5.99 3.07 -0.21
C PRO A 45 4.50 2.79 -0.09
N THR A 46 3.91 2.25 -1.14
CA THR A 46 2.50 1.89 -1.20
C THR A 46 2.33 0.40 -1.47
N GLU A 47 1.26 -0.16 -0.94
CA GLU A 47 0.81 -1.50 -1.30
C GLU A 47 -0.54 -1.43 -1.98
N LYS A 48 -0.79 -2.35 -2.86
CA LYS A 48 -2.11 -2.50 -3.47
C LYS A 48 -2.96 -3.43 -2.62
N VAL A 49 -4.07 -2.91 -2.16
CA VAL A 49 -5.05 -3.67 -1.38
C VAL A 49 -6.36 -3.76 -2.12
N VAL A 50 -7.05 -4.87 -1.95
CA VAL A 50 -8.37 -5.07 -2.51
C VAL A 50 -9.41 -4.45 -1.58
N ALA A 51 -10.26 -3.61 -2.11
CA ALA A 51 -11.37 -3.00 -1.38
C ALA A 51 -12.68 -3.17 -2.16
N LEU A 52 -13.79 -3.20 -1.45
CA LEU A 52 -15.11 -3.18 -2.07
C LEU A 52 -15.60 -1.74 -2.20
N ARG A 53 -16.00 -1.40 -3.42
CA ARG A 53 -16.71 -0.16 -3.71
C ARG A 53 -18.09 -0.51 -4.31
N GLY A 54 -19.10 -0.47 -3.45
CA GLY A 54 -20.39 -1.07 -3.81
C GLY A 54 -20.25 -2.60 -3.92
N ASN A 55 -20.73 -3.20 -5.02
CA ASN A 55 -20.61 -4.63 -5.28
C ASN A 55 -19.37 -5.00 -6.14
N LYS A 56 -18.48 -4.04 -6.41
CA LYS A 56 -17.32 -4.27 -7.25
C LYS A 56 -16.03 -4.28 -6.43
N ARG A 57 -15.13 -5.20 -6.75
CA ARG A 57 -13.79 -5.22 -6.23
C ARG A 57 -12.95 -4.19 -6.95
N VAL A 58 -12.29 -3.33 -6.19
CA VAL A 58 -11.37 -2.34 -6.71
C VAL A 58 -10.03 -2.49 -6.02
N ILE A 59 -8.97 -2.23 -6.77
CA ILE A 59 -7.63 -2.17 -6.22
C ILE A 59 -7.38 -0.74 -5.76
N LYS A 60 -7.06 -0.57 -4.48
CA LYS A 60 -6.64 0.70 -3.90
C LYS A 60 -5.19 0.65 -3.51
N GLU A 61 -4.50 1.75 -3.71
CA GLU A 61 -3.18 1.93 -3.15
C GLU A 61 -3.30 2.45 -1.71
N ARG A 62 -2.63 1.77 -0.81
CA ARG A 62 -2.52 2.17 0.59
C ARG A 62 -1.07 2.44 0.92
N ASN A 63 -0.81 3.52 1.62
CA ASN A 63 0.53 3.82 2.09
C ASN A 63 0.94 2.79 3.17
N MET A 64 2.01 2.05 2.92
CA MET A 64 2.54 1.06 3.86
C MET A 64 3.15 1.72 5.10
N LEU A 65 3.79 2.87 4.89
CA LEU A 65 4.50 3.61 5.94
C LEU A 65 4.02 5.06 5.94
N PRO A 66 2.88 5.37 6.59
CA PRO A 66 2.40 6.74 6.68
C PRO A 66 3.44 7.67 7.30
N GLY A 67 3.67 8.81 6.68
CA GLY A 67 4.66 9.77 7.12
C GLY A 67 6.09 9.53 6.61
N TYR A 68 6.29 8.60 5.70
CA TYR A 68 7.61 8.30 5.11
C TYR A 68 7.57 8.42 3.60
N VAL A 69 8.64 8.99 3.04
CA VAL A 69 8.85 9.14 1.60
C VAL A 69 10.25 8.67 1.27
N LEU A 70 10.39 7.82 0.26
CA LEU A 70 11.67 7.36 -0.23
C LEU A 70 12.18 8.30 -1.32
N VAL A 71 13.42 8.74 -1.21
CA VAL A 71 14.07 9.58 -2.21
C VAL A 71 15.42 8.98 -2.60
N GLU A 72 15.65 8.87 -3.89
CA GLU A 72 16.96 8.50 -4.44
C GLU A 72 17.73 9.78 -4.77
N CYS A 73 18.81 10.01 -4.07
CA CYS A 73 19.61 11.22 -4.23
C CYS A 73 21.07 10.98 -3.92
N ASN A 74 21.91 11.87 -4.47
CA ASN A 74 23.30 12.01 -4.04
C ASN A 74 23.33 12.99 -2.88
N LEU A 75 23.38 12.47 -1.66
CA LEU A 75 23.30 13.27 -0.45
C LEU A 75 24.64 13.95 -0.16
N THR A 76 24.74 15.19 -0.60
CA THR A 76 25.86 16.09 -0.32
C THR A 76 25.46 17.12 0.73
N ASP A 77 26.41 17.88 1.22
CA ASP A 77 26.13 18.99 2.14
C ASP A 77 25.22 20.06 1.52
N GLU A 78 25.18 20.14 0.20
CA GLU A 78 24.29 21.04 -0.53
C GLU A 78 22.89 20.43 -0.75
N CYS A 79 22.80 19.12 -1.00
CA CYS A 79 21.54 18.42 -1.19
C CYS A 79 20.72 18.31 0.11
N TYR A 80 21.38 18.10 1.22
CA TYR A 80 20.72 17.89 2.51
C TYR A 80 19.73 19.01 2.87
N PRO A 81 20.11 20.30 2.84
CA PRO A 81 19.16 21.38 3.14
C PRO A 81 18.06 21.53 2.08
N LEU A 82 18.33 21.19 0.82
CA LEU A 82 17.32 21.25 -0.22
C LEU A 82 16.14 20.30 0.07
N LEU A 83 16.42 19.09 0.49
CA LEU A 83 15.41 18.11 0.83
C LEU A 83 14.73 18.40 2.18
N ARG A 84 15.50 18.87 3.15
CA ARG A 84 14.99 19.18 4.48
C ARG A 84 14.03 20.38 4.50
N ASN A 85 14.24 21.34 3.61
CA ASN A 85 13.43 22.55 3.52
C ASN A 85 12.16 22.39 2.69
N ILE A 86 11.88 21.22 2.16
CA ILE A 86 10.65 20.96 1.43
C ILE A 86 9.44 21.12 2.38
N PRO A 87 8.36 21.80 1.95
CA PRO A 87 7.14 21.89 2.75
C PRO A 87 6.60 20.52 3.13
N ASN A 88 6.12 20.37 4.36
CA ASN A 88 5.61 19.12 4.94
C ASN A 88 6.68 18.05 5.23
N VAL A 89 7.96 18.31 5.00
CA VAL A 89 9.06 17.44 5.40
C VAL A 89 9.53 17.80 6.80
N LEU A 90 9.59 16.79 7.69
CA LEU A 90 10.06 16.93 9.06
C LEU A 90 11.58 16.74 9.17
N GLY A 91 12.18 16.06 8.21
CA GLY A 91 13.61 15.77 8.15
C GLY A 91 13.88 14.37 7.62
N PHE A 92 15.13 13.95 7.69
CA PHE A 92 15.51 12.58 7.35
C PHE A 92 15.28 11.62 8.51
N LEU A 93 14.98 10.37 8.21
CA LEU A 93 15.00 9.30 9.17
C LEU A 93 16.46 8.96 9.52
N SER A 94 16.82 9.09 10.79
CA SER A 94 18.13 8.73 11.30
C SER A 94 18.00 7.77 12.48
N ASP A 95 19.08 7.03 12.77
CA ASP A 95 19.09 6.03 13.84
C ASP A 95 19.01 6.60 15.28
N GLY A 96 18.74 7.87 15.41
CA GLY A 96 18.58 8.51 16.73
C GLY A 96 19.86 8.65 17.58
N LYS A 97 20.96 8.12 17.13
CA LYS A 97 22.25 8.23 17.81
C LYS A 97 23.17 9.18 17.06
N SER A 98 23.14 10.44 17.45
CA SER A 98 24.16 11.49 17.13
C SER A 98 24.81 11.52 15.74
N SER A 99 24.35 10.79 14.75
CA SER A 99 24.84 10.95 13.40
C SER A 99 24.02 11.98 12.65
N ILE A 100 24.66 13.05 12.28
CA ILE A 100 24.12 14.16 11.51
C ILE A 100 23.69 13.71 10.11
N LYS A 101 24.18 12.57 9.64
CA LYS A 101 23.91 12.05 8.30
C LYS A 101 22.96 10.86 8.36
N PRO A 102 21.87 10.88 7.56
CA PRO A 102 20.98 9.74 7.45
C PRO A 102 21.68 8.55 6.80
N LYS A 103 21.29 7.34 7.18
CA LYS A 103 21.78 6.12 6.54
C LYS A 103 21.03 5.83 5.24
N PRO A 104 21.72 5.43 4.19
CA PRO A 104 21.07 4.99 2.97
C PRO A 104 20.33 3.64 3.17
N VAL A 105 19.20 3.49 2.49
CA VAL A 105 18.44 2.26 2.46
C VAL A 105 18.96 1.38 1.31
N PRO A 106 19.25 0.10 1.56
CA PRO A 106 19.66 -0.81 0.51
C PRO A 106 18.61 -0.95 -0.59
N GLN A 107 19.04 -1.09 -1.85
CA GLN A 107 18.13 -1.27 -2.99
C GLN A 107 17.18 -2.46 -2.81
N SER A 108 17.64 -3.53 -2.16
CA SER A 108 16.81 -4.69 -1.85
C SER A 108 15.61 -4.37 -0.95
N GLU A 109 15.79 -3.49 0.03
CA GLU A 109 14.69 -3.02 0.89
C GLU A 109 13.74 -2.10 0.14
N VAL A 110 14.26 -1.23 -0.73
CA VAL A 110 13.43 -0.39 -1.59
C VAL A 110 12.56 -1.25 -2.50
N ASN A 111 13.12 -2.27 -3.11
CA ASN A 111 12.38 -3.19 -3.98
C ASN A 111 11.26 -3.90 -3.21
N ARG A 112 11.49 -4.28 -1.96
CA ARG A 112 10.45 -4.87 -1.09
C ARG A 112 9.34 -3.87 -0.76
N LEU A 113 9.70 -2.62 -0.51
CA LEU A 113 8.74 -1.57 -0.15
C LEU A 113 7.90 -1.10 -1.35
N VAL A 114 8.52 -1.05 -2.52
CA VAL A 114 7.80 -0.65 -3.75
C VAL A 114 6.92 -1.79 -4.27
N GLY A 115 7.30 -3.03 -3.98
CA GLY A 115 6.62 -4.24 -4.45
C GLY A 115 6.59 -4.34 -5.97
N GLU A 116 7.16 -5.39 -6.52
CA GLU A 116 6.80 -5.79 -7.88
C GLU A 116 5.35 -6.26 -7.84
N VAL A 117 4.47 -5.45 -8.40
CA VAL A 117 3.06 -5.82 -8.50
C VAL A 117 2.95 -6.86 -9.60
N ASP A 118 2.93 -8.11 -9.22
CA ASP A 118 2.56 -9.19 -10.11
C ASP A 118 1.04 -9.14 -10.29
N GLU A 119 0.60 -8.72 -11.48
CA GLU A 119 -0.83 -8.66 -11.82
C GLU A 119 -1.50 -10.03 -11.67
N ALA A 120 -0.80 -11.10 -11.97
CA ALA A 120 -1.29 -12.45 -11.78
C ALA A 120 -1.52 -12.79 -10.30
N ALA A 121 -0.66 -12.32 -9.42
CA ALA A 121 -0.83 -12.47 -7.97
C ALA A 121 -2.03 -11.66 -7.45
N ILE A 122 -2.29 -10.50 -8.03
CA ILE A 122 -3.48 -9.69 -7.70
C ILE A 122 -4.76 -10.40 -8.14
N GLU A 123 -4.79 -10.95 -9.36
CA GLU A 123 -5.93 -11.71 -9.85
C GLU A 123 -6.20 -12.94 -8.97
N ALA A 124 -5.15 -13.67 -8.59
CA ALA A 124 -5.27 -14.81 -7.69
C ALA A 124 -5.84 -14.42 -6.32
N VAL A 125 -5.39 -13.29 -5.76
CA VAL A 125 -5.93 -12.76 -4.50
C VAL A 125 -7.39 -12.34 -4.66
N LEU A 126 -7.73 -11.74 -5.80
CA LEU A 126 -9.12 -11.35 -6.10
C LEU A 126 -10.05 -12.56 -6.19
N ASP A 127 -9.55 -13.68 -6.73
CA ASP A 127 -10.34 -14.88 -6.87
C ASP A 127 -10.48 -15.69 -5.58
N GLU A 128 -9.46 -15.68 -4.74
CA GLU A 128 -9.43 -16.46 -3.49
C GLU A 128 -9.91 -15.68 -2.27
N THR A 129 -9.95 -14.36 -2.33
CA THR A 129 -10.31 -13.53 -1.20
C THR A 129 -11.77 -13.18 -1.18
N TYR A 130 -12.43 -13.50 -0.08
CA TYR A 130 -13.79 -13.05 0.18
C TYR A 130 -13.77 -11.75 0.99
N LEU A 131 -14.69 -10.85 0.67
CA LEU A 131 -14.79 -9.54 1.32
C LEU A 131 -16.17 -9.34 1.93
N VAL A 132 -16.25 -8.58 3.01
CA VAL A 132 -17.52 -8.21 3.64
C VAL A 132 -18.40 -7.44 2.65
N GLY A 133 -19.67 -7.83 2.54
CA GLY A 133 -20.63 -7.25 1.60
C GLY A 133 -20.71 -7.96 0.24
N GLU A 134 -19.83 -8.94 0.00
CA GLU A 134 -19.90 -9.77 -1.21
C GLU A 134 -21.09 -10.73 -1.21
N HIS A 135 -21.70 -10.89 -2.37
CA HIS A 135 -22.72 -11.91 -2.58
C HIS A 135 -22.07 -13.25 -2.90
N VAL A 136 -22.49 -14.27 -2.20
CA VAL A 136 -22.02 -15.64 -2.39
C VAL A 136 -23.19 -16.60 -2.41
N LYS A 137 -22.98 -17.74 -3.05
CA LYS A 137 -23.93 -18.84 -3.07
C LYS A 137 -23.37 -20.00 -2.26
N VAL A 138 -24.19 -20.55 -1.39
CA VAL A 138 -23.81 -21.74 -0.63
C VAL A 138 -23.84 -22.96 -1.55
N THR A 139 -22.74 -23.70 -1.63
CA THR A 139 -22.54 -24.84 -2.54
C THR A 139 -22.53 -26.18 -1.84
N ASP A 140 -22.43 -26.20 -0.52
CA ASP A 140 -22.35 -27.43 0.27
C ASP A 140 -23.13 -27.29 1.58
N GLY A 141 -23.54 -28.44 2.13
CA GLY A 141 -24.29 -28.52 3.38
C GLY A 141 -25.80 -28.40 3.22
N PRO A 142 -26.54 -28.29 4.34
CA PRO A 142 -28.00 -28.25 4.33
C PRO A 142 -28.59 -26.99 3.68
N PHE A 143 -27.77 -25.96 3.47
CA PHE A 143 -28.16 -24.69 2.88
C PHE A 143 -27.68 -24.52 1.44
N ASN A 144 -27.28 -25.61 0.80
CA ASN A 144 -26.86 -25.60 -0.60
C ASN A 144 -27.94 -24.98 -1.49
N GLY A 145 -27.53 -24.03 -2.33
CA GLY A 145 -28.40 -23.31 -3.25
C GLY A 145 -28.96 -21.98 -2.74
N PHE A 146 -28.76 -21.67 -1.47
CA PHE A 146 -29.12 -20.35 -0.93
C PHE A 146 -28.08 -19.31 -1.25
N GLU A 147 -28.54 -18.11 -1.48
CA GLU A 147 -27.67 -16.92 -1.68
C GLU A 147 -27.60 -16.13 -0.39
N GLY A 148 -26.44 -15.56 -0.14
CA GLY A 148 -26.20 -14.77 1.05
C GLY A 148 -25.19 -13.66 0.82
N VAL A 149 -25.04 -12.83 1.84
CA VAL A 149 -24.08 -11.73 1.86
C VAL A 149 -23.08 -11.97 2.98
N ILE A 150 -21.81 -11.80 2.68
CA ILE A 150 -20.76 -11.94 3.68
C ILE A 150 -20.84 -10.79 4.68
N ASN A 151 -20.99 -11.12 5.94
CA ASN A 151 -21.04 -10.17 7.05
C ASN A 151 -19.70 -10.04 7.76
N GLU A 152 -18.94 -11.12 7.86
CA GLU A 152 -17.63 -11.15 8.50
C GLU A 152 -16.74 -12.18 7.81
N VAL A 153 -15.45 -11.86 7.70
CA VAL A 153 -14.43 -12.74 7.14
C VAL A 153 -13.39 -13.06 8.21
N ALA A 154 -13.27 -14.33 8.59
CA ALA A 154 -12.21 -14.84 9.46
C ALA A 154 -11.14 -15.50 8.59
N ALA A 155 -10.23 -14.71 8.03
CA ALA A 155 -9.22 -15.15 7.07
C ALA A 155 -8.22 -16.15 7.68
N ASP A 156 -7.89 -16.00 8.95
CA ASP A 156 -7.00 -16.88 9.71
C ASP A 156 -7.58 -18.30 9.88
N LYS A 157 -8.88 -18.40 9.99
CA LYS A 157 -9.62 -19.67 10.13
C LYS A 157 -10.21 -20.18 8.82
N ARG A 158 -10.09 -19.43 7.73
CA ARG A 158 -10.74 -19.68 6.43
C ARG A 158 -12.24 -19.90 6.56
N LYS A 159 -12.89 -19.11 7.39
CA LYS A 159 -14.33 -19.12 7.61
C LYS A 159 -14.96 -17.78 7.32
N LEU A 160 -16.21 -17.85 6.92
CA LEU A 160 -17.03 -16.68 6.59
C LEU A 160 -18.32 -16.74 7.42
N LYS A 161 -18.74 -15.58 7.91
CA LYS A 161 -20.10 -15.41 8.39
C LYS A 161 -20.94 -14.83 7.26
N VAL A 162 -21.83 -15.64 6.74
CA VAL A 162 -22.72 -15.29 5.62
C VAL A 162 -24.15 -15.16 6.16
N VAL A 163 -24.79 -14.06 5.84
CA VAL A 163 -26.21 -13.87 6.16
C VAL A 163 -27.02 -14.32 4.97
N VAL A 164 -27.75 -15.41 5.14
CA VAL A 164 -28.67 -15.94 4.13
C VAL A 164 -30.10 -15.61 4.49
N THR A 165 -30.93 -15.37 3.49
CA THR A 165 -32.39 -15.18 3.69
C THR A 165 -33.12 -16.51 3.53
N ILE A 166 -33.66 -17.02 4.63
CA ILE A 166 -34.42 -18.26 4.69
C ILE A 166 -35.81 -17.90 5.20
N PHE A 167 -36.85 -18.21 4.42
CA PHE A 167 -38.25 -17.90 4.76
C PHE A 167 -38.46 -16.45 5.22
N ASP A 168 -37.93 -15.50 4.45
CA ASP A 168 -37.94 -14.04 4.77
C ASP A 168 -37.26 -13.64 6.09
N ARG A 169 -36.42 -14.53 6.61
CA ARG A 169 -35.63 -14.27 7.81
C ARG A 169 -34.12 -14.26 7.48
N GLN A 170 -33.43 -13.26 7.92
CA GLN A 170 -31.99 -13.19 7.84
C GLN A 170 -31.36 -14.11 8.89
N THR A 171 -30.62 -15.11 8.44
CA THR A 171 -29.99 -16.10 9.29
C THR A 171 -28.47 -16.06 9.07
N PRO A 172 -27.66 -15.71 10.07
CA PRO A 172 -26.22 -15.77 9.95
C PRO A 172 -25.74 -17.23 10.00
N LEU A 173 -24.89 -17.59 9.05
CA LEU A 173 -24.27 -18.92 8.96
C LEU A 173 -22.75 -18.77 8.96
N GLU A 174 -22.08 -19.66 9.68
CA GLU A 174 -20.63 -19.79 9.60
C GLU A 174 -20.27 -20.89 8.61
N LEU A 175 -19.58 -20.53 7.53
CA LEU A 175 -19.24 -21.43 6.44
C LEU A 175 -17.74 -21.35 6.12
N GLY A 176 -17.17 -22.49 5.70
CA GLY A 176 -15.81 -22.51 5.17
C GLY A 176 -15.74 -21.94 3.76
N TYR A 177 -14.55 -21.56 3.31
CA TYR A 177 -14.32 -21.04 1.94
C TYR A 177 -14.69 -22.06 0.86
N ASP A 178 -14.61 -23.34 1.16
CA ASP A 178 -14.98 -24.46 0.29
C ASP A 178 -16.48 -24.71 0.20
N GLN A 179 -17.26 -24.10 1.08
CA GLN A 179 -18.73 -24.29 1.15
C GLN A 179 -19.52 -23.21 0.44
N VAL A 180 -18.85 -22.20 -0.09
CA VAL A 180 -19.46 -21.09 -0.81
C VAL A 180 -18.77 -20.85 -2.14
N ALA A 181 -19.50 -20.31 -3.09
CA ALA A 181 -18.98 -19.85 -4.37
C ALA A 181 -19.34 -18.38 -4.58
N LYS A 182 -18.46 -17.66 -5.23
CA LYS A 182 -18.72 -16.27 -5.61
C LYS A 182 -19.77 -16.23 -6.72
N GLU A 183 -20.66 -15.27 -6.62
CA GLU A 183 -21.59 -14.95 -7.71
C GLU A 183 -21.00 -14.00 -8.73
#